data_508b3fd7b8255f9f7e93f06c793ee6bc
#
_entry.id   508b3fd7b8255f9f7e93f06c793ee6bc
#
_cell.length_a   1.000
_cell.length_b   1.000
_cell.length_c   1.000
_cell.angle_alpha   90.00
_cell.angle_beta   90.00
_cell.angle_gamma   90.00
#
_symmetry.space_group_name_H-M   'P 1'
#
loop_
_entity.id
_entity.type
_entity.pdbx_description
1 polymer ?
#
loop_
_entity_poly.entity_id
_entity_poly.type
_entity_poly.pdbx_seq_one_letter_code
_entity_poly.pdbx_strand_id
1 'polypeptide(L)'
;MAAKRRIGVMGGTFDPIHHGHLVAASEVARSFDLDEVVFVPTGRPWQKSQVSPSEHRYLMTVIATASNPRFTVSRVDVDRSGMTYTVDTLRDLRKQFPEAELFFISGADAVEQILSWKDVNKLWDLAHFIAVSRPGHELSLSGLSSEHVSLLEVPALAISSTDCRARVARGYPVWYLVPDGVVQYIAKHELYTEEATEDE
;
A
#
# COMPACT_ATOMS: atom_id res chain seq x y z
N MET A 1 28.56 -16.59 -3.50
CA MET A 1 27.75 -15.88 -2.48
C MET A 1 26.30 -16.20 -2.78
N ALA A 2 25.48 -16.50 -1.77
CA ALA A 2 24.03 -16.65 -1.98
C ALA A 2 23.47 -15.31 -2.45
N ALA A 3 22.51 -15.34 -3.38
CA ALA A 3 21.82 -14.13 -3.82
C ALA A 3 21.12 -13.49 -2.61
N LYS A 4 21.14 -12.15 -2.51
CA LYS A 4 20.42 -11.45 -1.47
C LYS A 4 18.92 -11.63 -1.68
N ARG A 5 18.19 -11.81 -0.59
CA ARG A 5 16.72 -11.85 -0.62
C ARG A 5 16.17 -10.50 -1.09
N ARG A 6 15.20 -10.51 -2.00
CA ARG A 6 14.59 -9.33 -2.59
C ARG A 6 13.16 -9.18 -2.06
N ILE A 7 12.92 -8.12 -1.30
CA ILE A 7 11.65 -7.93 -0.59
C ILE A 7 10.97 -6.65 -1.08
N GLY A 8 9.76 -6.81 -1.63
CA GLY A 8 8.87 -5.69 -1.89
C GLY A 8 8.23 -5.18 -0.60
N VAL A 9 8.12 -3.87 -0.47
CA VAL A 9 7.43 -3.20 0.63
C VAL A 9 6.31 -2.37 0.04
N MET A 10 5.08 -2.80 0.19
CA MET A 10 3.92 -2.06 -0.28
C MET A 10 3.29 -1.28 0.87
N GLY A 11 3.68 -0.01 1.00
CA GLY A 11 3.10 0.92 1.97
C GLY A 11 1.79 1.49 1.46
N GLY A 12 0.79 1.59 2.34
CA GLY A 12 -0.49 2.18 1.95
C GLY A 12 -1.45 2.39 3.10
N THR A 13 -2.42 3.28 2.92
CA THR A 13 -3.50 3.44 3.91
C THR A 13 -4.38 2.20 3.96
N PHE A 14 -4.66 1.59 2.80
CA PHE A 14 -5.52 0.40 2.63
C PHE A 14 -6.88 0.53 3.31
N ASP A 15 -7.62 1.56 2.93
CA ASP A 15 -8.90 1.94 3.55
C ASP A 15 -10.08 1.97 2.55
N PRO A 16 -10.54 0.79 2.06
CA PRO A 16 -9.98 -0.54 2.23
C PRO A 16 -8.86 -0.87 1.22
N ILE A 17 -8.15 -1.97 1.45
CA ILE A 17 -7.37 -2.64 0.41
C ILE A 17 -8.30 -3.14 -0.70
N HIS A 18 -7.82 -3.14 -1.96
CA HIS A 18 -8.63 -3.54 -3.11
C HIS A 18 -7.79 -4.29 -4.15
N HIS A 19 -8.44 -4.90 -5.14
CA HIS A 19 -7.75 -5.71 -6.17
C HIS A 19 -6.69 -4.93 -6.93
N GLY A 20 -6.84 -3.61 -7.12
CA GLY A 20 -5.79 -2.78 -7.74
C GLY A 20 -4.45 -2.83 -6.98
N HIS A 21 -4.46 -2.86 -5.66
CA HIS A 21 -3.25 -3.02 -4.85
C HIS A 21 -2.63 -4.42 -5.04
N LEU A 22 -3.46 -5.46 -5.04
CA LEU A 22 -2.99 -6.85 -5.16
C LEU A 22 -2.39 -7.14 -6.53
N VAL A 23 -3.01 -6.63 -7.61
CA VAL A 23 -2.48 -6.72 -8.97
C VAL A 23 -1.14 -6.01 -9.07
N ALA A 24 -1.05 -4.77 -8.59
CA ALA A 24 0.19 -4.00 -8.59
C ALA A 24 1.32 -4.75 -7.87
N ALA A 25 1.05 -5.28 -6.66
CA ALA A 25 2.03 -6.06 -5.89
C ALA A 25 2.49 -7.32 -6.63
N SER A 26 1.55 -8.02 -7.27
CA SER A 26 1.84 -9.25 -8.02
C SER A 26 2.71 -8.98 -9.26
N GLU A 27 2.39 -7.95 -10.04
CA GLU A 27 3.15 -7.57 -11.23
C GLU A 27 4.56 -7.09 -10.87
N VAL A 28 4.70 -6.29 -9.81
CA VAL A 28 6.01 -5.87 -9.33
C VAL A 28 6.82 -7.07 -8.85
N ALA A 29 6.21 -7.98 -8.08
CA ALA A 29 6.89 -9.18 -7.59
C ALA A 29 7.46 -10.02 -8.73
N ARG A 30 6.71 -10.15 -9.85
CA ARG A 30 7.16 -10.87 -11.05
C ARG A 30 8.26 -10.10 -11.79
N SER A 31 8.06 -8.79 -12.01
CA SER A 31 8.94 -7.99 -12.87
C SER A 31 10.30 -7.69 -12.23
N PHE A 32 10.37 -7.69 -10.91
CA PHE A 32 11.59 -7.44 -10.14
C PHE A 32 12.10 -8.68 -9.42
N ASP A 33 11.61 -9.89 -9.75
CA ASP A 33 12.03 -11.16 -9.13
C ASP A 33 12.07 -11.07 -7.60
N LEU A 34 10.96 -10.56 -7.00
CA LEU A 34 10.87 -10.44 -5.56
C LEU A 34 10.50 -11.80 -4.93
N ASP A 35 11.19 -12.16 -3.86
CA ASP A 35 10.90 -13.37 -3.09
C ASP A 35 9.59 -13.23 -2.29
N GLU A 36 9.31 -12.03 -1.83
CA GLU A 36 8.16 -11.70 -0.97
C GLU A 36 7.71 -10.25 -1.17
N VAL A 37 6.44 -9.96 -0.96
CA VAL A 37 5.91 -8.61 -0.79
C VAL A 37 5.29 -8.46 0.58
N VAL A 38 5.84 -7.54 1.37
CA VAL A 38 5.35 -7.17 2.70
C VAL A 38 4.41 -5.97 2.54
N PHE A 39 3.14 -6.16 2.82
CA PHE A 39 2.17 -5.06 2.91
C PHE A 39 2.30 -4.38 4.27
N VAL A 40 2.35 -3.06 4.27
CA VAL A 40 2.49 -2.25 5.48
C VAL A 40 1.35 -1.24 5.56
N PRO A 41 0.23 -1.60 6.22
CA PRO A 41 -0.83 -0.65 6.49
C PRO A 41 -0.32 0.49 7.36
N THR A 42 -0.48 1.72 6.88
CA THR A 42 -0.07 2.93 7.61
C THR A 42 -0.80 3.02 8.94
N GLY A 43 -0.11 3.25 10.04
CA GLY A 43 -0.71 3.45 11.36
C GLY A 43 -1.53 4.74 11.37
N ARG A 44 -0.86 5.88 11.50
CA ARG A 44 -1.46 7.22 11.46
C ARG A 44 -0.91 8.01 10.28
N PRO A 45 -1.61 8.06 9.12
CA PRO A 45 -1.12 8.78 7.95
C PRO A 45 -1.07 10.29 8.20
N TRP A 46 0.03 10.93 7.81
CA TRP A 46 0.18 12.38 7.98
C TRP A 46 -0.56 13.20 6.91
N GLN A 47 -0.88 12.57 5.77
CA GLN A 47 -1.55 13.21 4.63
C GLN A 47 -3.08 13.09 4.64
N LYS A 48 -3.65 12.29 5.56
CA LYS A 48 -5.09 12.00 5.59
C LYS A 48 -5.61 12.15 7.01
N SER A 49 -6.66 12.94 7.17
CA SER A 49 -7.29 13.20 8.49
C SER A 49 -8.43 12.24 8.83
N GLN A 50 -9.13 11.73 7.82
CA GLN A 50 -10.28 10.83 8.00
C GLN A 50 -9.93 9.45 7.40
N VAL A 51 -9.57 8.53 8.27
CA VAL A 51 -9.28 7.13 7.91
C VAL A 51 -9.86 6.20 8.97
N SER A 52 -10.27 5.01 8.56
CA SER A 52 -10.71 3.98 9.50
C SER A 52 -9.60 3.59 10.48
N PRO A 53 -9.94 3.12 11.69
CA PRO A 53 -8.95 2.65 12.65
C PRO A 53 -7.93 1.70 12.04
N SER A 54 -6.66 1.83 12.42
CA SER A 54 -5.56 1.07 11.82
C SER A 54 -5.74 -0.44 11.94
N GLU A 55 -6.37 -0.92 13.01
CA GLU A 55 -6.66 -2.35 13.19
C GLU A 55 -7.60 -2.91 12.12
N HIS A 56 -8.68 -2.20 11.78
CA HIS A 56 -9.57 -2.62 10.69
C HIS A 56 -8.83 -2.69 9.35
N ARG A 57 -8.00 -1.70 9.04
CA ARG A 57 -7.23 -1.64 7.81
C ARG A 57 -6.17 -2.74 7.74
N TYR A 58 -5.53 -3.03 8.87
CA TYR A 58 -4.60 -4.16 9.02
C TYR A 58 -5.31 -5.50 8.77
N LEU A 59 -6.44 -5.76 9.47
CA LEU A 59 -7.17 -7.01 9.34
C LEU A 59 -7.72 -7.21 7.92
N MET A 60 -8.25 -6.17 7.28
CA MET A 60 -8.67 -6.24 5.87
C MET A 60 -7.48 -6.59 4.95
N THR A 61 -6.29 -6.04 5.24
CA THR A 61 -5.08 -6.35 4.46
C THR A 61 -4.64 -7.79 4.66
N VAL A 62 -4.69 -8.32 5.89
CA VAL A 62 -4.40 -9.74 6.18
C VAL A 62 -5.36 -10.65 5.42
N ILE A 63 -6.66 -10.37 5.47
CA ILE A 63 -7.68 -11.14 4.76
C ILE A 63 -7.42 -11.13 3.24
N ALA A 64 -7.13 -9.95 2.69
CA ALA A 64 -6.93 -9.78 1.26
C ALA A 64 -5.70 -10.51 0.71
N THR A 65 -4.66 -10.65 1.50
CA THR A 65 -3.36 -11.23 1.09
C THR A 65 -3.22 -12.71 1.41
N ALA A 66 -4.10 -13.26 2.25
CA ALA A 66 -3.97 -14.61 2.82
C ALA A 66 -3.84 -15.76 1.80
N SER A 67 -4.40 -15.58 0.60
CA SER A 67 -4.36 -16.61 -0.46
C SER A 67 -3.06 -16.66 -1.25
N ASN A 68 -2.21 -15.61 -1.16
CA ASN A 68 -0.96 -15.56 -1.90
C ASN A 68 0.23 -15.88 -0.98
N PRO A 69 0.94 -17.00 -1.20
CA PRO A 69 2.03 -17.42 -0.31
C PRO A 69 3.25 -16.48 -0.30
N ARG A 70 3.35 -15.57 -1.28
CA ARG A 70 4.42 -14.57 -1.32
C ARG A 70 4.03 -13.23 -0.69
N PHE A 71 2.79 -13.09 -0.20
CA PHE A 71 2.32 -11.86 0.41
C PHE A 71 2.23 -12.02 1.93
N THR A 72 2.82 -11.08 2.64
CA THR A 72 2.75 -10.99 4.10
C THR A 72 2.31 -9.59 4.52
N VAL A 73 1.93 -9.43 5.78
CA VAL A 73 1.49 -8.14 6.31
C VAL A 73 2.27 -7.82 7.58
N SER A 74 2.88 -6.64 7.62
CA SER A 74 3.62 -6.17 8.79
C SER A 74 2.80 -5.18 9.61
N ARG A 75 2.90 -5.29 10.93
CA ARG A 75 2.29 -4.36 11.88
C ARG A 75 3.19 -3.17 12.23
N VAL A 76 4.36 -3.07 11.64
CA VAL A 76 5.41 -2.12 12.03
C VAL A 76 4.92 -0.67 12.18
N ASP A 77 3.99 -0.24 11.33
CA ASP A 77 3.43 1.11 11.39
C ASP A 77 2.17 1.18 12.25
N VAL A 78 1.39 0.11 12.33
CA VAL A 78 0.19 0.03 13.20
C VAL A 78 0.58 0.08 14.67
N ASP A 79 1.67 -0.59 15.04
CA ASP A 79 2.15 -0.65 16.43
C ASP A 79 3.00 0.56 16.82
N ARG A 80 3.43 1.38 15.83
CA ARG A 80 4.20 2.61 16.11
C ARG A 80 3.29 3.73 16.56
N SER A 81 3.65 4.38 17.66
CA SER A 81 2.99 5.61 18.11
C SER A 81 3.34 6.81 17.21
N GLY A 82 2.39 7.72 17.02
CA GLY A 82 2.60 8.96 16.27
C GLY A 82 2.35 8.83 14.77
N MET A 83 2.79 9.84 14.02
CA MET A 83 2.62 9.89 12.55
C MET A 83 3.54 8.89 11.87
N THR A 84 3.01 8.23 10.84
CA THR A 84 3.77 7.27 10.01
C THR A 84 4.47 8.01 8.87
N TYR A 85 5.78 7.78 8.75
CA TYR A 85 6.58 8.26 7.63
C TYR A 85 7.33 7.09 6.99
N THR A 86 7.43 7.07 5.67
CA THR A 86 8.09 6.00 4.90
C THR A 86 9.52 5.72 5.35
N VAL A 87 10.28 6.74 5.71
CA VAL A 87 11.66 6.58 6.19
C VAL A 87 11.74 5.78 7.49
N ASP A 88 10.76 5.95 8.38
CA ASP A 88 10.73 5.23 9.66
C ASP A 88 10.28 3.77 9.43
N THR A 89 9.30 3.55 8.54
CA THR A 89 8.88 2.22 8.08
C THR A 89 10.04 1.42 7.50
N LEU A 90 10.78 2.02 6.56
CA LEU A 90 11.90 1.35 5.90
C LEU A 90 13.05 1.06 6.87
N ARG A 91 13.33 1.95 7.84
CA ARG A 91 14.34 1.69 8.88
C ARG A 91 13.98 0.50 9.75
N ASP A 92 12.72 0.36 10.13
CA ASP A 92 12.28 -0.75 10.97
C ASP A 92 12.27 -2.07 10.18
N LEU A 93 11.85 -2.05 8.91
CA LEU A 93 11.94 -3.22 8.03
C LEU A 93 13.39 -3.60 7.73
N ARG A 94 14.30 -2.64 7.58
CA ARG A 94 15.74 -2.92 7.44
C ARG A 94 16.32 -3.67 8.64
N LYS A 95 15.84 -3.37 9.87
CA LYS A 95 16.23 -4.13 11.08
C LYS A 95 15.69 -5.57 11.06
N GLN A 96 14.47 -5.76 10.52
CA GLN A 96 13.87 -7.10 10.38
C GLN A 96 14.53 -7.93 9.28
N PHE A 97 14.99 -7.28 8.22
CA PHE A 97 15.58 -7.89 7.03
C PHE A 97 16.97 -7.29 6.71
N PRO A 98 17.97 -7.48 7.58
CA PRO A 98 19.25 -6.76 7.47
C PRO A 98 20.03 -7.07 6.20
N GLU A 99 19.92 -8.30 5.67
CA GLU A 99 20.65 -8.76 4.50
C GLU A 99 19.82 -8.67 3.19
N ALA A 100 18.56 -8.24 3.25
CA ALA A 100 17.69 -8.17 2.09
C ALA A 100 17.89 -6.87 1.29
N GLU A 101 17.56 -6.91 0.01
CA GLU A 101 17.31 -5.71 -0.80
C GLU A 101 15.83 -5.34 -0.67
N LEU A 102 15.55 -4.09 -0.29
CA LEU A 102 14.18 -3.60 -0.16
C LEU A 102 13.77 -2.80 -1.40
N PHE A 103 12.54 -3.07 -1.87
CA PHE A 103 11.91 -2.39 -3.00
C PHE A 103 10.61 -1.77 -2.54
N PHE A 104 10.55 -0.43 -2.43
CA PHE A 104 9.34 0.26 -1.98
C PHE A 104 8.39 0.48 -3.15
N ILE A 105 7.18 -0.09 -3.06
CA ILE A 105 6.17 -0.08 -4.10
C ILE A 105 5.13 0.98 -3.77
N SER A 106 4.91 1.92 -4.66
CA SER A 106 3.90 2.97 -4.50
C SER A 106 3.29 3.38 -5.84
N GLY A 107 2.10 3.96 -5.78
CA GLY A 107 1.50 4.57 -6.96
C GLY A 107 2.36 5.73 -7.46
N ALA A 108 2.37 5.90 -8.74
CA ALA A 108 3.20 6.88 -9.41
C ALA A 108 2.92 8.32 -8.96
N ASP A 109 1.64 8.68 -8.75
CA ASP A 109 1.25 10.00 -8.23
C ASP A 109 1.87 10.31 -6.86
N ALA A 110 2.08 9.29 -6.03
CA ALA A 110 2.75 9.45 -4.74
C ALA A 110 4.27 9.59 -4.90
N VAL A 111 4.87 8.86 -5.87
CA VAL A 111 6.30 8.94 -6.14
C VAL A 111 6.69 10.27 -6.78
N GLU A 112 5.82 10.89 -7.58
CA GLU A 112 6.04 12.26 -8.09
C GLU A 112 6.25 13.28 -6.97
N GLN A 113 5.64 13.04 -5.80
CA GLN A 113 5.77 13.90 -4.63
C GLN A 113 6.88 13.47 -3.68
N ILE A 114 7.68 12.45 -4.03
CA ILE A 114 8.66 11.83 -3.12
C ILE A 114 9.69 12.83 -2.58
N LEU A 115 10.05 13.86 -3.37
CA LEU A 115 10.99 14.90 -2.96
C LEU A 115 10.47 15.74 -1.77
N SER A 116 9.16 15.75 -1.52
CA SER A 116 8.55 16.40 -0.36
C SER A 116 8.48 15.50 0.88
N TRP A 117 8.84 14.22 0.76
CA TRP A 117 8.74 13.28 1.86
C TRP A 117 9.81 13.54 2.92
N LYS A 118 9.48 13.23 4.16
CA LYS A 118 10.41 13.38 5.30
C LYS A 118 11.71 12.62 5.05
N ASP A 119 12.84 13.30 5.23
CA ASP A 119 14.18 12.71 5.12
C ASP A 119 14.44 12.02 3.77
N VAL A 120 13.95 12.56 2.65
CA VAL A 120 14.02 11.93 1.31
C VAL A 120 15.42 11.40 0.96
N ASN A 121 16.49 12.15 1.29
CA ASN A 121 17.86 11.73 1.00
C ASN A 121 18.24 10.40 1.68
N LYS A 122 17.61 10.07 2.80
CA LYS A 122 17.84 8.80 3.52
C LYS A 122 17.05 7.65 2.94
N LEU A 123 16.02 7.92 2.13
CA LEU A 123 15.19 6.88 1.50
C LEU A 123 16.00 6.08 0.48
N TRP A 124 16.89 6.75 -0.25
CA TRP A 124 17.71 6.14 -1.30
C TRP A 124 18.70 5.10 -0.78
N ASP A 125 19.16 5.26 0.47
CA ASP A 125 20.03 4.28 1.14
C ASP A 125 19.24 3.07 1.69
N LEU A 126 17.93 3.21 1.84
CA LEU A 126 17.08 2.20 2.48
C LEU A 126 16.40 1.27 1.51
N ALA A 127 15.96 1.77 0.35
CA ALA A 127 15.23 0.98 -0.63
C ALA A 127 15.37 1.55 -2.05
N HIS A 128 15.20 0.69 -3.05
CA HIS A 128 14.89 1.10 -4.41
C HIS A 128 13.38 1.34 -4.53
N PHE A 129 12.96 2.40 -5.21
CA PHE A 129 11.55 2.77 -5.33
C PHE A 129 10.97 2.30 -6.67
N ILE A 130 9.76 1.75 -6.63
CA ILE A 130 9.04 1.32 -7.82
C ILE A 130 7.74 2.12 -7.88
N ALA A 131 7.68 3.01 -8.86
CA ALA A 131 6.49 3.77 -9.20
C ALA A 131 5.60 2.94 -10.11
N VAL A 132 4.40 2.60 -9.65
CA VAL A 132 3.45 1.80 -10.41
C VAL A 132 2.45 2.73 -11.11
N SER A 133 2.36 2.63 -12.44
CA SER A 133 1.43 3.40 -13.25
C SER A 133 0.39 2.53 -13.92
N ARG A 134 -0.67 3.18 -14.42
CA ARG A 134 -1.70 2.58 -15.27
C ARG A 134 -1.36 2.84 -16.75
N PRO A 135 -1.83 1.98 -17.68
CA PRO A 135 -1.68 2.23 -19.10
C PRO A 135 -2.20 3.61 -19.51
N GLY A 136 -1.41 4.33 -20.30
CA GLY A 136 -1.77 5.64 -20.80
C GLY A 136 -1.62 6.80 -19.80
N HIS A 137 -1.01 6.57 -18.63
CA HIS A 137 -0.67 7.63 -17.69
C HIS A 137 0.80 8.01 -17.89
N GLU A 138 1.03 9.14 -18.57
CA GLU A 138 2.39 9.66 -18.72
C GLU A 138 2.87 10.23 -17.39
N LEU A 139 3.87 9.59 -16.82
CA LEU A 139 4.53 10.05 -15.61
C LEU A 139 5.82 10.75 -15.94
N SER A 140 5.96 11.92 -15.37
CA SER A 140 7.23 12.62 -15.37
C SER A 140 8.00 12.29 -14.10
N LEU A 141 8.98 11.41 -14.20
CA LEU A 141 10.00 11.23 -13.15
C LEU A 141 11.07 12.32 -13.23
N SER A 142 10.74 13.51 -13.78
CA SER A 142 11.70 14.61 -13.93
C SER A 142 12.28 14.99 -12.58
N GLY A 143 13.61 14.96 -12.50
CA GLY A 143 14.36 15.21 -11.26
C GLY A 143 14.63 14.00 -10.38
N LEU A 144 14.16 12.79 -10.76
CA LEU A 144 14.49 11.54 -10.06
C LEU A 144 15.50 10.72 -10.86
N SER A 145 16.51 10.19 -10.17
CA SER A 145 17.51 9.31 -10.80
C SER A 145 16.93 7.91 -10.99
N SER A 146 17.18 7.31 -12.16
CA SER A 146 16.86 5.90 -12.44
C SER A 146 17.61 4.91 -11.55
N GLU A 147 18.66 5.34 -10.86
CA GLU A 147 19.36 4.53 -9.86
C GLU A 147 18.47 4.28 -8.63
N HIS A 148 17.55 5.20 -8.31
CA HIS A 148 16.73 5.17 -7.12
C HIS A 148 15.27 4.78 -7.40
N VAL A 149 14.78 5.09 -8.61
CA VAL A 149 13.37 4.92 -8.96
C VAL A 149 13.23 4.22 -10.30
N SER A 150 12.43 3.17 -10.33
CA SER A 150 11.96 2.51 -11.56
C SER A 150 10.48 2.76 -11.76
N LEU A 151 10.07 2.94 -13.01
CA LEU A 151 8.66 2.99 -13.40
C LEU A 151 8.23 1.63 -13.95
N LEU A 152 7.10 1.14 -13.48
CA LEU A 152 6.46 -0.07 -14.00
C LEU A 152 5.00 0.21 -14.35
N GLU A 153 4.68 0.06 -15.63
CA GLU A 153 3.29 0.02 -16.06
C GLU A 153 2.70 -1.37 -15.80
N VAL A 154 1.56 -1.41 -15.13
CA VAL A 154 0.87 -2.66 -14.79
C VAL A 154 -0.54 -2.65 -15.36
N PRO A 155 -1.17 -3.82 -15.61
CA PRO A 155 -2.58 -3.91 -16.01
C PRO A 155 -3.48 -3.46 -14.84
N ALA A 156 -3.44 -2.16 -14.53
CA ALA A 156 -4.09 -1.61 -13.37
C ALA A 156 -5.60 -1.54 -13.55
N LEU A 157 -6.30 -1.99 -12.51
CA LEU A 157 -7.74 -1.79 -12.40
C LEU A 157 -8.03 -0.35 -11.96
N ALA A 158 -9.01 0.29 -12.57
CA ALA A 158 -9.47 1.63 -12.18
C ALA A 158 -10.31 1.55 -10.89
N ILE A 159 -9.71 1.04 -9.81
CA ILE A 159 -10.31 0.92 -8.49
C ILE A 159 -9.61 1.86 -7.54
N SER A 160 -10.38 2.60 -6.73
CA SER A 160 -9.85 3.42 -5.64
C SER A 160 -10.53 3.09 -4.32
N SER A 161 -9.78 3.21 -3.21
CA SER A 161 -10.36 3.07 -1.87
C SER A 161 -11.47 4.10 -1.62
N THR A 162 -11.34 5.31 -2.18
CA THR A 162 -12.36 6.36 -2.06
C THR A 162 -13.66 5.96 -2.74
N ASP A 163 -13.59 5.40 -3.97
CA ASP A 163 -14.78 4.89 -4.65
C ASP A 163 -15.42 3.72 -3.88
N CYS A 164 -14.60 2.80 -3.37
CA CYS A 164 -15.12 1.69 -2.54
C CYS A 164 -15.89 2.20 -1.32
N ARG A 165 -15.36 3.15 -0.57
CA ARG A 165 -16.06 3.76 0.59
C ARG A 165 -17.34 4.46 0.18
N ALA A 166 -17.29 5.28 -0.89
CA ALA A 166 -18.48 5.98 -1.39
C ALA A 166 -19.58 5.03 -1.86
N ARG A 167 -19.23 3.86 -2.42
CA ARG A 167 -20.19 2.82 -2.80
C ARG A 167 -20.86 2.22 -1.58
N VAL A 168 -20.09 1.82 -0.56
CA VAL A 168 -20.63 1.24 0.67
C VAL A 168 -21.57 2.23 1.35
N ALA A 169 -21.19 3.51 1.49
CA ALA A 169 -22.02 4.55 2.08
C ALA A 169 -23.39 4.69 1.37
N ARG A 170 -23.44 4.43 0.06
CA ARG A 170 -24.69 4.47 -0.73
C ARG A 170 -25.43 3.12 -0.81
N GLY A 171 -24.97 2.11 -0.10
CA GLY A 171 -25.52 0.76 -0.20
C GLY A 171 -25.21 0.02 -1.51
N TYR A 172 -24.23 0.48 -2.27
CA TYR A 172 -23.83 -0.17 -3.52
C TYR A 172 -22.82 -1.28 -3.27
N PRO A 173 -22.85 -2.36 -4.08
CA PRO A 173 -21.93 -3.47 -3.91
C PRO A 173 -20.48 -3.09 -4.21
N VAL A 174 -19.55 -3.69 -3.45
CA VAL A 174 -18.10 -3.62 -3.68
C VAL A 174 -17.50 -4.99 -4.02
N TRP A 175 -18.35 -5.98 -4.33
CA TRP A 175 -17.92 -7.28 -4.82
C TRP A 175 -17.05 -7.11 -6.06
N TYR A 176 -15.97 -7.91 -6.15
CA TYR A 176 -14.96 -7.87 -7.22
C TYR A 176 -14.12 -6.58 -7.31
N LEU A 177 -14.43 -5.54 -6.53
CA LEU A 177 -13.53 -4.39 -6.34
C LEU A 177 -12.53 -4.69 -5.22
N VAL A 178 -13.00 -5.34 -4.15
CA VAL A 178 -12.20 -5.86 -3.06
C VAL A 178 -12.37 -7.38 -2.95
N PRO A 179 -11.43 -8.12 -2.33
CA PRO A 179 -11.59 -9.55 -2.09
C PRO A 179 -12.85 -9.87 -1.27
N ASP A 180 -13.46 -11.02 -1.53
CA ASP A 180 -14.74 -11.44 -0.91
C ASP A 180 -14.70 -11.38 0.62
N GLY A 181 -13.61 -11.83 1.24
CA GLY A 181 -13.44 -11.75 2.69
C GLY A 181 -13.40 -10.31 3.22
N VAL A 182 -12.90 -9.36 2.41
CA VAL A 182 -12.92 -7.93 2.75
C VAL A 182 -14.34 -7.37 2.64
N VAL A 183 -15.13 -7.78 1.63
CA VAL A 183 -16.56 -7.41 1.54
C VAL A 183 -17.31 -7.84 2.81
N GLN A 184 -17.11 -9.10 3.21
CA GLN A 184 -17.73 -9.67 4.40
C GLN A 184 -17.28 -8.95 5.68
N TYR A 185 -16.00 -8.60 5.78
CA TYR A 185 -15.44 -7.86 6.90
C TYR A 185 -16.05 -6.45 7.02
N ILE A 186 -16.14 -5.72 5.92
CA ILE A 186 -16.76 -4.39 5.85
C ILE A 186 -18.21 -4.46 6.34
N ALA A 187 -19.00 -5.41 5.81
CA ALA A 187 -20.39 -5.58 6.20
C ALA A 187 -20.55 -5.96 7.67
N LYS A 188 -19.72 -6.90 8.17
CA LYS A 188 -19.79 -7.37 9.57
C LYS A 188 -19.48 -6.27 10.59
N HIS A 189 -18.59 -5.34 10.25
CA HIS A 189 -18.13 -4.27 11.13
C HIS A 189 -18.77 -2.92 10.81
N GLU A 190 -19.76 -2.90 9.90
CA GLU A 190 -20.51 -1.69 9.50
C GLU A 190 -19.59 -0.53 9.08
N LEU A 191 -18.43 -0.87 8.44
CA LEU A 191 -17.48 0.14 8.03
C LEU A 191 -18.01 0.92 6.82
N TYR A 192 -17.71 2.21 6.78
CA TYR A 192 -18.04 3.13 5.68
C TYR A 192 -19.55 3.36 5.49
N THR A 193 -20.40 2.94 6.39
CA THR A 193 -21.81 3.32 6.40
C THR A 193 -21.93 4.80 6.80
N GLU A 194 -22.84 5.55 6.19
CA GLU A 194 -23.24 6.85 6.73
C GLU A 194 -23.87 6.58 8.10
N GLU A 195 -23.38 7.25 9.16
CA GLU A 195 -24.13 7.31 10.40
C GLU A 195 -25.50 7.90 10.02
N ALA A 196 -26.57 7.17 10.32
CA ALA A 196 -27.90 7.71 10.19
C ALA A 196 -27.89 9.00 11.02
N THR A 197 -27.93 10.16 10.37
CA THR A 197 -28.27 11.40 11.04
C THR A 197 -29.67 11.15 11.59
N GLU A 198 -29.75 10.89 12.90
CA GLU A 198 -31.00 10.97 13.60
C GLU A 198 -31.47 12.42 13.49
N ASP A 199 -32.31 12.68 12.49
CA ASP A 199 -33.12 13.90 12.44
C ASP A 199 -34.12 13.79 13.59
N GLU A 200 -33.84 14.49 14.71
CA GLU A 200 -34.82 14.96 15.64
C GLU A 200 -35.35 16.33 15.25
#